data_743d54a4e4d747cb60143504c549c71f
#
_entry.id   743d54a4e4d747cb60143504c549c71f
#
_cell.length_a   1.000
_cell.length_b   1.000
_cell.length_c   1.000
_cell.angle_alpha   90.00
_cell.angle_beta   90.00
_cell.angle_gamma   90.00
#
_symmetry.space_group_name_H-M   'P 1'
#
loop_
_entity.id
_entity.type
_entity.pdbx_description
1 polymer ?
#
loop_
_entity_poly.entity_id
_entity_poly.type
_entity_poly.pdbx_seq_one_letter_code
_entity_poly.pdbx_strand_id
1 'polypeptide(L)'
;PQPFRTHPNLDVYVGNSSPHSIETTGCTVCHEGMGQSITFADAAHSPATDEQMAQWEEDYHWEESHLWDYPMLPTGMTEASCAKCHKGEVFVPEADNLNLAYGMYERAGCYTCHKTAGFEDLRKPGPDLVKVASKLDRDWVGDWLRDPRAVKPSTWMPSIWYNSNTDSPEDAVRNEVEIDAVVAYLYANSE
;
A
#
# COMPACT_ATOMS: atom_id res chain seq x y z
N PRO A 1 -4.02 -19.18 19.91
CA PRO A 1 -5.29 -19.23 19.18
C PRO A 1 -5.26 -18.32 17.96
N GLN A 2 -6.01 -18.64 16.89
CA GLN A 2 -6.24 -17.73 15.81
C GLN A 2 -7.10 -16.55 16.29
N PRO A 3 -6.96 -15.32 15.70
CA PRO A 3 -6.06 -14.95 14.61
C PRO A 3 -4.61 -14.61 15.06
N PHE A 4 -4.38 -14.47 16.34
CA PHE A 4 -3.08 -13.97 16.86
C PHE A 4 -1.88 -14.82 16.45
N ARG A 5 -2.07 -16.12 16.32
CA ARG A 5 -0.98 -17.07 16.01
C ARG A 5 -0.35 -16.84 14.63
N THR A 6 -1.03 -16.17 13.74
CA THR A 6 -0.55 -15.90 12.38
C THR A 6 0.29 -14.63 12.28
N HIS A 7 0.30 -13.79 13.30
CA HIS A 7 1.14 -12.61 13.32
C HIS A 7 2.61 -12.98 13.52
N PRO A 8 3.53 -12.36 12.78
CA PRO A 8 4.94 -12.76 12.78
C PRO A 8 5.64 -12.51 14.12
N ASN A 9 5.29 -11.45 14.83
CA ASN A 9 5.90 -11.08 16.11
C ASN A 9 4.85 -10.51 17.07
N LEU A 10 4.44 -11.32 18.05
CA LEU A 10 3.40 -10.91 19.02
C LEU A 10 3.87 -9.85 20.02
N ASP A 11 5.18 -9.68 20.21
CA ASP A 11 5.71 -8.63 21.09
C ASP A 11 5.63 -7.25 20.41
N VAL A 12 5.55 -7.21 19.09
CA VAL A 12 5.34 -5.99 18.30
C VAL A 12 3.88 -5.81 17.91
N TYR A 13 3.19 -6.89 17.53
CA TYR A 13 1.81 -6.86 17.02
C TYR A 13 0.85 -7.56 17.97
N VAL A 14 -0.27 -6.94 18.24
CA VAL A 14 -1.46 -7.47 18.94
C VAL A 14 -1.27 -8.14 20.31
N GLY A 15 -0.06 -8.48 20.73
CA GLY A 15 0.21 -9.05 22.06
C GLY A 15 -0.12 -8.07 23.17
N ASN A 16 -0.42 -8.56 24.37
CA ASN A 16 -0.81 -7.70 25.51
C ASN A 16 0.32 -6.75 25.94
N SER A 17 1.58 -7.13 25.74
CA SER A 17 2.76 -6.31 26.02
C SER A 17 3.23 -5.47 24.84
N SER A 18 2.58 -5.65 23.68
CA SER A 18 2.89 -4.93 22.45
C SER A 18 2.55 -3.45 22.56
N PRO A 19 3.34 -2.55 21.95
CA PRO A 19 2.94 -1.15 21.77
C PRO A 19 1.66 -1.00 20.93
N HIS A 20 1.31 -2.03 20.13
CA HIS A 20 0.10 -2.11 19.31
C HIS A 20 -0.84 -3.19 19.87
N SER A 21 -1.10 -3.18 21.18
CA SER A 21 -1.98 -4.18 21.79
C SER A 21 -3.39 -4.11 21.16
N ILE A 22 -4.06 -5.27 21.10
CA ILE A 22 -5.41 -5.34 20.50
C ILE A 22 -6.42 -4.43 21.21
N GLU A 23 -6.24 -4.22 22.52
CA GLU A 23 -7.13 -3.38 23.32
C GLU A 23 -7.02 -1.89 22.98
N THR A 24 -5.83 -1.43 22.58
CA THR A 24 -5.57 -0.02 22.27
C THR A 24 -5.65 0.29 20.78
N THR A 25 -5.23 -0.64 19.94
CA THR A 25 -5.10 -0.42 18.50
C THR A 25 -6.24 -1.08 17.72
N GLY A 26 -6.64 -2.29 18.11
CA GLY A 26 -7.62 -3.09 17.37
C GLY A 26 -7.02 -3.69 16.09
N CYS A 27 -7.86 -4.35 15.30
CA CYS A 27 -7.44 -5.04 14.08
C CYS A 27 -7.48 -4.12 12.85
N THR A 28 -8.53 -3.29 12.74
CA THR A 28 -8.82 -2.50 11.54
C THR A 28 -7.88 -1.32 11.32
N VAL A 29 -7.16 -0.88 12.34
CA VAL A 29 -6.13 0.16 12.18
C VAL A 29 -5.03 -0.31 11.21
N CYS A 30 -4.64 -1.59 11.31
CA CYS A 30 -3.61 -2.18 10.45
C CYS A 30 -4.19 -2.84 9.20
N HIS A 31 -5.32 -3.57 9.35
CA HIS A 31 -5.85 -4.40 8.28
C HIS A 31 -6.91 -3.71 7.42
N GLU A 32 -7.50 -2.60 7.85
CA GLU A 32 -8.71 -2.03 7.27
C GLU A 32 -9.90 -3.00 7.38
N GLY A 33 -10.88 -2.90 6.48
CA GLY A 33 -12.07 -3.76 6.46
C GLY A 33 -13.11 -3.42 7.52
N MET A 34 -14.20 -4.16 7.51
CA MET A 34 -15.31 -3.96 8.43
C MET A 34 -15.14 -4.85 9.67
N GLY A 35 -14.50 -4.31 10.71
CA GLY A 35 -14.16 -5.06 11.94
C GLY A 35 -15.35 -5.54 12.77
N GLN A 36 -16.57 -5.10 12.47
CA GLN A 36 -17.80 -5.56 13.14
C GLN A 36 -18.48 -6.72 12.41
N SER A 37 -18.00 -7.06 11.21
CA SER A 37 -18.56 -8.15 10.45
C SER A 37 -18.14 -9.50 11.02
N ILE A 38 -19.03 -10.47 10.93
CA ILE A 38 -18.83 -11.85 11.37
C ILE A 38 -18.74 -12.82 10.20
N THR A 39 -18.92 -12.36 8.96
CA THR A 39 -18.79 -13.17 7.77
C THR A 39 -17.59 -12.74 6.94
N PHE A 40 -17.04 -13.66 6.14
CA PHE A 40 -15.91 -13.38 5.29
C PHE A 40 -16.22 -12.30 4.23
N ALA A 41 -17.38 -12.41 3.57
CA ALA A 41 -17.80 -11.46 2.54
C ALA A 41 -18.03 -10.06 3.12
N ASP A 42 -18.82 -9.97 4.21
CA ASP A 42 -19.16 -8.67 4.81
C ASP A 42 -17.97 -7.97 5.49
N ALA A 43 -16.89 -8.70 5.78
CA ALA A 43 -15.67 -8.12 6.35
C ALA A 43 -14.86 -7.28 5.35
N ALA A 44 -15.32 -7.20 4.10
CA ALA A 44 -14.70 -6.45 3.01
C ALA A 44 -13.25 -6.88 2.72
N HIS A 45 -13.01 -8.19 2.68
CA HIS A 45 -11.71 -8.74 2.27
C HIS A 45 -11.40 -8.36 0.82
N SER A 46 -10.12 -8.04 0.54
CA SER A 46 -9.64 -7.79 -0.82
C SER A 46 -8.70 -8.91 -1.26
N PRO A 47 -8.95 -9.55 -2.43
CA PRO A 47 -8.03 -10.52 -2.99
C PRO A 47 -6.73 -9.85 -3.43
N ALA A 48 -5.63 -10.58 -3.34
CA ALA A 48 -4.32 -10.09 -3.78
C ALA A 48 -4.08 -10.33 -5.28
N THR A 49 -4.78 -11.31 -5.87
CA THR A 49 -4.66 -11.69 -7.29
C THR A 49 -6.01 -12.11 -7.86
N ASP A 50 -6.13 -12.10 -9.19
CA ASP A 50 -7.34 -12.54 -9.90
C ASP A 50 -7.66 -14.02 -9.61
N GLU A 51 -6.64 -14.87 -9.44
CA GLU A 51 -6.82 -16.28 -9.11
C GLU A 51 -7.41 -16.44 -7.71
N GLN A 52 -6.94 -15.64 -6.75
CA GLN A 52 -7.48 -15.62 -5.39
C GLN A 52 -8.92 -15.09 -5.38
N MET A 53 -9.21 -14.08 -6.18
CA MET A 53 -10.57 -13.57 -6.36
C MET A 53 -11.52 -14.66 -6.86
N ALA A 54 -11.17 -15.33 -7.95
CA ALA A 54 -11.98 -16.42 -8.52
C ALA A 54 -12.19 -17.58 -7.51
N GLN A 55 -11.15 -17.91 -6.73
CA GLN A 55 -11.27 -18.90 -5.68
C GLN A 55 -12.24 -18.46 -4.58
N TRP A 56 -12.20 -17.20 -4.15
CA TRP A 56 -13.08 -16.69 -3.11
C TRP A 56 -14.53 -16.55 -3.55
N GLU A 57 -14.77 -16.23 -4.83
CA GLU A 57 -16.11 -16.25 -5.42
C GLU A 57 -16.72 -17.66 -5.35
N GLU A 58 -15.94 -18.71 -5.65
CA GLU A 58 -16.37 -20.09 -5.59
C GLU A 58 -16.56 -20.60 -4.14
N ASP A 59 -15.56 -20.36 -3.27
CA ASP A 59 -15.52 -20.95 -1.93
C ASP A 59 -16.42 -20.23 -0.92
N TYR A 60 -16.52 -18.90 -1.04
CA TYR A 60 -17.16 -18.05 -0.03
C TYR A 60 -18.29 -17.19 -0.57
N HIS A 61 -18.63 -17.30 -1.86
CA HIS A 61 -19.55 -16.37 -2.54
C HIS A 61 -19.14 -14.91 -2.33
N TRP A 62 -17.83 -14.67 -2.42
CA TRP A 62 -17.27 -13.36 -2.23
C TRP A 62 -17.67 -12.43 -3.37
N GLU A 63 -18.05 -11.20 -3.02
CA GLU A 63 -18.32 -10.11 -3.95
C GLU A 63 -17.59 -8.86 -3.45
N GLU A 64 -17.19 -8.00 -4.35
CA GLU A 64 -16.57 -6.72 -3.98
C GLU A 64 -17.55 -5.86 -3.19
N SER A 65 -17.10 -5.34 -2.04
CA SER A 65 -17.94 -4.50 -1.19
C SER A 65 -17.97 -3.06 -1.71
N HIS A 66 -19.01 -2.72 -2.47
CA HIS A 66 -19.23 -1.37 -3.00
C HIS A 66 -19.75 -0.37 -1.95
N LEU A 67 -20.08 -0.82 -0.76
CA LEU A 67 -20.65 0.01 0.31
C LEU A 67 -19.64 0.37 1.40
N TRP A 68 -18.39 -0.07 1.25
CA TRP A 68 -17.36 0.14 2.24
C TRP A 68 -16.10 0.75 1.60
N ASP A 69 -15.82 2.01 1.97
CA ASP A 69 -14.73 2.80 1.38
C ASP A 69 -13.31 2.31 1.75
N TYR A 70 -13.21 1.45 2.76
CA TYR A 70 -11.93 0.95 3.28
C TYR A 70 -11.91 -0.57 3.35
N PRO A 71 -11.87 -1.27 2.22
CA PRO A 71 -11.77 -2.72 2.20
C PRO A 71 -10.51 -3.22 2.88
N MET A 72 -10.54 -4.45 3.37
CA MET A 72 -9.38 -5.05 4.03
C MET A 72 -8.20 -5.14 3.08
N LEU A 73 -7.03 -4.65 3.52
CA LEU A 73 -5.82 -4.70 2.73
C LEU A 73 -5.40 -6.15 2.45
N PRO A 74 -4.93 -6.47 1.24
CA PRO A 74 -4.21 -7.72 0.99
C PRO A 74 -3.06 -7.87 1.97
N THR A 75 -2.77 -9.09 2.42
CA THR A 75 -1.78 -9.36 3.48
C THR A 75 -0.42 -8.73 3.20
N GLY A 76 0.06 -8.77 1.95
CA GLY A 76 1.34 -8.16 1.57
C GLY A 76 1.37 -6.62 1.65
N MET A 77 0.21 -5.96 1.78
CA MET A 77 0.09 -4.50 1.85
C MET A 77 -0.24 -3.99 3.26
N THR A 78 -0.45 -4.89 4.24
CA THR A 78 -0.85 -4.51 5.60
C THR A 78 0.14 -3.54 6.26
N GLU A 79 1.44 -3.70 6.00
CA GLU A 79 2.48 -2.83 6.54
C GLU A 79 2.37 -1.36 6.08
N ALA A 80 1.69 -1.08 4.96
CA ALA A 80 1.43 0.29 4.54
C ALA A 80 0.66 1.09 5.59
N SER A 81 -0.17 0.41 6.41
CA SER A 81 -0.90 1.03 7.50
C SER A 81 -0.02 1.56 8.64
N CYS A 82 1.21 1.06 8.79
CA CYS A 82 2.17 1.59 9.77
C CYS A 82 2.45 3.08 9.52
N ALA A 83 2.46 3.50 8.26
CA ALA A 83 2.68 4.90 7.88
C ALA A 83 1.58 5.86 8.37
N LYS A 84 0.41 5.37 8.79
CA LYS A 84 -0.65 6.22 9.37
C LYS A 84 -0.20 6.87 10.69
N CYS A 85 0.62 6.17 11.47
CA CYS A 85 1.13 6.65 12.76
C CYS A 85 2.63 6.99 12.68
N HIS A 86 3.43 6.18 11.97
CA HIS A 86 4.88 6.35 11.80
C HIS A 86 5.21 7.33 10.66
N LYS A 87 4.49 8.46 10.60
CA LYS A 87 4.69 9.49 9.58
C LYS A 87 6.08 10.13 9.71
N GLY A 88 6.80 10.16 8.59
CA GLY A 88 8.13 10.76 8.53
C GLY A 88 9.27 9.89 9.07
N GLU A 89 8.99 8.70 9.55
CA GLU A 89 10.01 7.72 9.86
C GLU A 89 10.46 7.03 8.56
N VAL A 90 11.77 6.96 8.34
CA VAL A 90 12.36 6.32 7.15
C VAL A 90 12.65 4.84 7.36
N PHE A 91 12.46 4.36 8.57
CA PHE A 91 12.61 2.97 8.96
C PHE A 91 11.65 2.63 10.10
N VAL A 92 10.82 1.63 9.90
CA VAL A 92 9.88 1.10 10.90
C VAL A 92 10.27 -0.34 11.20
N PRO A 93 10.67 -0.68 12.44
CA PRO A 93 11.04 -2.05 12.79
C PRO A 93 9.92 -3.04 12.48
N GLU A 94 10.26 -4.24 11.97
CA GLU A 94 9.33 -5.32 11.62
C GLU A 94 8.32 -4.97 10.50
N ALA A 95 8.59 -3.93 9.70
CA ALA A 95 7.79 -3.52 8.55
C ALA A 95 8.64 -3.54 7.27
N ASP A 96 9.07 -4.72 6.85
CA ASP A 96 10.06 -4.91 5.79
C ASP A 96 9.56 -4.41 4.43
N ASN A 97 8.29 -4.64 4.10
CA ASN A 97 7.71 -4.16 2.84
C ASN A 97 7.57 -2.64 2.83
N LEU A 98 7.20 -2.03 3.96
CA LEU A 98 7.14 -0.57 4.07
C LEU A 98 8.54 0.03 3.96
N ASN A 99 9.54 -0.56 4.62
CA ASN A 99 10.93 -0.11 4.56
C ASN A 99 11.49 -0.24 3.14
N LEU A 100 11.13 -1.30 2.42
CA LEU A 100 11.44 -1.45 1.00
C LEU A 100 10.82 -0.31 0.19
N ALA A 101 9.53 -0.01 0.41
CA ALA A 101 8.83 1.07 -0.29
C ALA A 101 9.46 2.44 -0.03
N TYR A 102 9.87 2.75 1.20
CA TYR A 102 10.63 3.96 1.53
C TYR A 102 11.95 4.04 0.74
N GLY A 103 12.75 2.96 0.80
CA GLY A 103 14.03 2.90 0.09
C GLY A 103 13.88 3.06 -1.42
N MET A 104 12.79 2.56 -1.98
CA MET A 104 12.48 2.71 -3.42
C MET A 104 12.03 4.12 -3.76
N TYR A 105 11.16 4.73 -2.94
CA TYR A 105 10.71 6.10 -3.12
C TYR A 105 11.90 7.07 -3.09
N GLU A 106 12.86 6.84 -2.19
CA GLU A 106 14.10 7.59 -2.09
C GLU A 106 15.01 7.35 -3.31
N ARG A 107 15.28 6.09 -3.68
CA ARG A 107 16.14 5.74 -4.83
C ARG A 107 15.58 6.23 -6.16
N ALA A 108 14.26 6.14 -6.35
CA ALA A 108 13.58 6.66 -7.54
C ALA A 108 13.56 8.20 -7.57
N GLY A 109 13.89 8.85 -6.47
CA GLY A 109 13.97 10.30 -6.39
C GLY A 109 12.63 11.02 -6.54
N CYS A 110 11.51 10.35 -6.27
CA CYS A 110 10.18 10.94 -6.41
C CYS A 110 10.02 12.21 -5.57
N TYR A 111 10.63 12.23 -4.39
CA TYR A 111 10.65 13.38 -3.48
C TYR A 111 11.35 14.61 -4.06
N THR A 112 12.19 14.48 -5.09
CA THR A 112 12.83 15.63 -5.73
C THR A 112 11.83 16.48 -6.51
N CYS A 113 10.76 15.88 -6.98
CA CYS A 113 9.71 16.55 -7.75
C CYS A 113 8.40 16.72 -6.98
N HIS A 114 8.05 15.75 -6.14
CA HIS A 114 6.78 15.71 -5.42
C HIS A 114 6.96 16.03 -3.93
N LYS A 115 5.97 16.73 -3.37
CA LYS A 115 5.90 16.99 -1.95
C LYS A 115 5.25 15.79 -1.26
N THR A 116 5.92 15.26 -0.25
CA THR A 116 5.49 14.09 0.54
C THR A 116 5.95 14.28 1.98
N ALA A 117 5.24 13.71 2.93
CA ALA A 117 5.64 13.74 4.34
C ALA A 117 7.08 13.23 4.52
N GLY A 118 7.88 13.93 5.30
CA GLY A 118 9.31 13.62 5.53
C GLY A 118 10.28 14.21 4.50
N PHE A 119 9.79 14.85 3.42
CA PHE A 119 10.60 15.41 2.34
C PHE A 119 10.16 16.83 1.95
N GLU A 120 9.67 17.63 2.91
CA GLU A 120 8.99 18.92 2.65
C GLU A 120 9.92 20.05 2.24
N ASP A 121 11.16 20.05 2.71
CA ASP A 121 12.05 21.21 2.68
C ASP A 121 12.63 21.57 1.32
N LEU A 122 12.36 20.77 0.29
CA LEU A 122 12.86 21.02 -1.07
C LEU A 122 11.79 21.62 -1.97
N ARG A 123 12.19 22.56 -2.85
CA ARG A 123 11.30 23.07 -3.91
C ARG A 123 10.87 21.91 -4.82
N LYS A 124 9.58 21.73 -4.98
CA LYS A 124 8.97 20.61 -5.70
C LYS A 124 8.37 21.09 -7.03
N PRO A 125 8.89 20.69 -8.19
CA PRO A 125 8.29 20.99 -9.49
C PRO A 125 7.05 20.14 -9.81
N GLY A 126 6.90 18.97 -9.17
CA GLY A 126 5.74 18.10 -9.30
C GLY A 126 4.57 18.52 -8.40
N PRO A 127 3.36 18.01 -8.66
CA PRO A 127 2.20 18.25 -7.79
C PRO A 127 2.42 17.63 -6.41
N ASP A 128 1.75 18.24 -5.42
CA ASP A 128 1.69 17.71 -4.07
C ASP A 128 0.91 16.39 -4.04
N LEU A 129 1.49 15.35 -3.44
CA LEU A 129 0.92 14.00 -3.34
C LEU A 129 0.22 13.74 -1.99
N VAL A 130 0.20 14.71 -1.09
CA VAL A 130 -0.42 14.57 0.24
C VAL A 130 -1.92 14.25 0.16
N LYS A 131 -2.58 14.60 -0.94
CA LYS A 131 -4.01 14.35 -1.18
C LYS A 131 -4.26 13.41 -2.35
N VAL A 132 -3.36 12.48 -2.63
CA VAL A 132 -3.49 11.62 -3.80
C VAL A 132 -4.72 10.71 -3.69
N ALA A 133 -4.97 10.10 -2.53
CA ALA A 133 -6.08 9.18 -2.34
C ALA A 133 -7.46 9.85 -2.47
N SER A 134 -7.58 11.15 -2.13
CA SER A 134 -8.84 11.89 -2.29
C SER A 134 -9.10 12.42 -3.71
N LYS A 135 -8.12 12.29 -4.62
CA LYS A 135 -8.19 12.89 -5.96
C LYS A 135 -8.09 11.90 -7.10
N LEU A 136 -7.41 10.78 -6.89
CA LEU A 136 -7.07 9.84 -7.93
C LEU A 136 -7.48 8.44 -7.50
N ASP A 137 -7.89 7.64 -8.46
CA ASP A 137 -8.11 6.22 -8.31
C ASP A 137 -6.77 5.49 -8.16
N ARG A 138 -6.75 4.41 -7.35
CA ARG A 138 -5.55 3.66 -7.02
C ARG A 138 -4.93 2.99 -8.25
N ASP A 139 -5.76 2.34 -9.06
CA ASP A 139 -5.32 1.65 -10.27
C ASP A 139 -4.78 2.64 -11.29
N TRP A 140 -5.45 3.78 -11.41
CA TRP A 140 -4.97 4.87 -12.27
C TRP A 140 -3.58 5.36 -11.85
N VAL A 141 -3.28 5.45 -10.55
CA VAL A 141 -1.94 5.81 -10.07
C VAL A 141 -0.92 4.73 -10.44
N GLY A 142 -1.29 3.46 -10.33
CA GLY A 142 -0.47 2.34 -10.79
C GLY A 142 -0.14 2.45 -12.28
N ASP A 143 -1.14 2.66 -13.13
CA ASP A 143 -0.97 2.84 -14.57
C ASP A 143 -0.10 4.07 -14.91
N TRP A 144 -0.31 5.15 -14.18
CA TRP A 144 0.53 6.35 -14.32
C TRP A 144 1.99 6.08 -13.99
N LEU A 145 2.27 5.29 -12.95
CA LEU A 145 3.65 4.95 -12.57
C LEU A 145 4.29 3.99 -13.57
N ARG A 146 3.52 3.07 -14.17
CA ARG A 146 4.02 2.14 -15.22
C ARG A 146 4.50 2.90 -16.45
N ASP A 147 3.66 3.76 -17.00
CA ASP A 147 4.01 4.59 -18.16
C ASP A 147 3.30 5.96 -18.12
N PRO A 148 3.92 6.97 -17.50
CA PRO A 148 3.34 8.31 -17.45
C PRO A 148 3.06 8.91 -18.84
N ARG A 149 3.85 8.52 -19.86
CA ARG A 149 3.72 9.07 -21.20
C ARG A 149 2.61 8.42 -22.01
N ALA A 150 2.25 7.17 -21.74
CA ALA A 150 1.07 6.56 -22.31
C ALA A 150 -0.20 7.31 -21.90
N VAL A 151 -0.27 7.76 -20.64
CA VAL A 151 -1.41 8.52 -20.12
C VAL A 151 -1.37 9.99 -20.54
N LYS A 152 -0.19 10.62 -20.47
CA LYS A 152 0.00 12.03 -20.89
C LYS A 152 1.32 12.19 -21.64
N PRO A 153 1.31 12.18 -22.96
CA PRO A 153 2.53 12.23 -23.79
C PRO A 153 3.45 13.44 -23.52
N SER A 154 2.87 14.56 -23.06
CA SER A 154 3.61 15.79 -22.74
C SER A 154 4.06 15.90 -21.29
N THR A 155 3.98 14.83 -20.49
CA THR A 155 4.42 14.87 -19.11
C THR A 155 5.94 14.99 -18.98
N TRP A 156 6.36 15.72 -17.95
CA TRP A 156 7.78 15.81 -17.54
C TRP A 156 8.18 14.71 -16.58
N MET A 157 7.20 13.95 -16.06
CA MET A 157 7.49 12.83 -15.18
C MET A 157 8.24 11.75 -15.96
N PRO A 158 9.42 11.32 -15.52
CA PRO A 158 10.16 10.25 -16.18
C PRO A 158 9.49 8.90 -15.98
N SER A 159 9.67 7.98 -16.90
CA SER A 159 9.42 6.56 -16.65
C SER A 159 10.55 6.04 -15.79
N ILE A 160 10.20 5.45 -14.63
CA ILE A 160 11.15 4.91 -13.66
C ILE A 160 11.26 3.40 -13.82
N TRP A 161 10.14 2.75 -14.08
CA TRP A 161 10.01 1.32 -14.31
C TRP A 161 9.92 1.00 -15.79
N TYR A 162 10.08 -0.25 -16.15
CA TYR A 162 9.98 -0.74 -17.53
C TYR A 162 10.91 -0.03 -18.53
N ASN A 163 12.07 0.41 -18.06
CA ASN A 163 13.11 0.94 -18.91
C ASN A 163 13.89 -0.20 -19.59
N SER A 164 14.63 0.08 -20.66
CA SER A 164 15.38 -0.90 -21.44
C SER A 164 16.41 -1.75 -20.64
N ASN A 165 16.73 -1.34 -19.44
CA ASN A 165 17.58 -2.06 -18.49
C ASN A 165 16.81 -2.78 -17.39
N THR A 166 15.49 -2.73 -17.40
CA THR A 166 14.58 -3.34 -16.42
C THR A 166 13.35 -3.95 -17.09
N ASP A 167 13.51 -4.57 -18.27
CA ASP A 167 12.44 -5.13 -19.10
C ASP A 167 12.54 -6.65 -19.28
N SER A 168 13.42 -7.33 -18.53
CA SER A 168 13.45 -8.80 -18.50
C SER A 168 12.19 -9.37 -17.82
N PRO A 169 11.81 -10.64 -18.06
CA PRO A 169 10.66 -11.24 -17.37
C PRO A 169 10.76 -11.19 -15.84
N GLU A 170 11.97 -11.36 -15.29
CA GLU A 170 12.23 -11.27 -13.85
C GLU A 170 12.09 -9.83 -13.36
N ASP A 171 12.54 -8.86 -14.16
CA ASP A 171 12.38 -7.44 -13.87
C ASP A 171 10.92 -7.00 -13.93
N ALA A 172 10.12 -7.58 -14.83
CA ALA A 172 8.70 -7.26 -14.91
C ALA A 172 7.97 -7.57 -13.60
N VAL A 173 8.21 -8.73 -13.00
CA VAL A 173 7.63 -9.08 -11.70
C VAL A 173 8.09 -8.10 -10.62
N ARG A 174 9.37 -7.76 -10.60
CA ARG A 174 9.91 -6.79 -9.65
C ARG A 174 9.28 -5.41 -9.86
N ASN A 175 9.16 -4.93 -11.10
CA ASN A 175 8.57 -3.63 -11.41
C ASN A 175 7.15 -3.52 -10.87
N GLU A 176 6.31 -4.56 -11.02
CA GLU A 176 4.95 -4.54 -10.47
C GLU A 176 4.95 -4.47 -8.95
N VAL A 177 5.73 -5.31 -8.28
CA VAL A 177 5.84 -5.28 -6.80
C VAL A 177 6.29 -3.91 -6.31
N GLU A 178 7.22 -3.29 -7.01
CA GLU A 178 7.73 -1.97 -6.68
C GLU A 178 6.66 -0.87 -6.88
N ILE A 179 5.93 -0.92 -7.99
CA ILE A 179 4.84 0.02 -8.26
C ILE A 179 3.76 -0.11 -7.20
N ASP A 180 3.33 -1.32 -6.90
CA ASP A 180 2.30 -1.58 -5.90
C ASP A 180 2.72 -1.10 -4.51
N ALA A 181 3.99 -1.31 -4.14
CA ALA A 181 4.53 -0.81 -2.88
C ALA A 181 4.50 0.73 -2.81
N VAL A 182 4.87 1.42 -3.90
CA VAL A 182 4.81 2.89 -3.96
C VAL A 182 3.37 3.39 -3.92
N VAL A 183 2.44 2.74 -4.63
CA VAL A 183 1.01 3.09 -4.57
C VAL A 183 0.48 2.92 -3.15
N ALA A 184 0.76 1.78 -2.51
CA ALA A 184 0.33 1.53 -1.13
C ALA A 184 0.88 2.59 -0.17
N TYR A 185 2.16 2.93 -0.29
CA TYR A 185 2.80 3.98 0.50
C TYR A 185 2.14 5.35 0.31
N LEU A 186 1.89 5.76 -0.92
CA LEU A 186 1.26 7.05 -1.23
C LEU A 186 -0.15 7.16 -0.64
N TYR A 187 -0.95 6.10 -0.73
CA TYR A 187 -2.31 6.08 -0.20
C TYR A 187 -2.34 6.05 1.33
N ALA A 188 -1.42 5.30 1.96
CA ALA A 188 -1.30 5.29 3.42
C ALA A 188 -0.85 6.64 4.00
N ASN A 189 -0.12 7.45 3.23
CA ASN A 189 0.34 8.78 3.64
C ASN A 189 -0.54 9.93 3.10
N SER A 190 -1.65 9.62 2.46
CA SER A 190 -2.59 10.64 1.97
C SER A 190 -3.48 11.19 3.09
N GLU A 191 -3.77 12.48 3.02
CA GLU A 191 -4.68 13.20 3.92
C GLU A 191 -6.07 13.35 3.30
#